data_57632bfe94b03c27954475a4b5dac0ad
#
_entry.id   57632bfe94b03c27954475a4b5dac0ad
#
_cell.length_a   1.000
_cell.length_b   1.000
_cell.length_c   1.000
_cell.angle_alpha   90.00
_cell.angle_beta   90.00
_cell.angle_gamma   90.00
#
_symmetry.space_group_name_H-M   'P 1'
#
loop_
_entity.id
_entity.type
_entity.pdbx_description
1 polymer ?
#
loop_
_entity_poly.entity_id
_entity_poly.type
_entity_poly.pdbx_seq_one_letter_code
_entity_poly.pdbx_strand_id
1 'polypeptide(L)'
;MATSESVHVQLADRHAYSVDDWEEATAQVLRKLRRMGDDDPDSEVWTALAHTTLDGINVSPLGVPGDEVGSTGLPGEAPFTRGASAESRASGDGWDIRAWFADPDVEVTTSHVHTDLENGVNSLWLAMGPGAIETDALPHLLDSVFVDLAAVIIDAPDDPLAAAQALDDVVVDKGVDPSRETNYGADPLGAAVRGIGEPDPDVAVAVSRLARNRLARGIVVDATAVHDQGASDVQELAYSMAAGAAYLRALVDDGFGIDDAAHQIEFRYAATDEQFLTIAKLRAARRLWSRVLQLSGATAVGQSQHAVTSRPMLSAYDPYVNMLRTTVAAFAAGVGGAQAVTVLPFDEPLGLPEPFSRRIARNISSLLISESHVATVMDAAGGSHLVEKLTDDTARSAWQLFGELDADGGVVNAIADGRLHDRIEAVVAERERLVSTRSKPLTGLSEFPSLHEKHPERRPYGREFAVRRWGASYEALRDEPIATPVFVATLGRIAQHTARAGFLSNLLAAGGIDVVVAGATNGTDEVITAYESAGRPPVVAVAGPDDLYAERGAETIDALRAAGADRVILAGKPGDLAVDDSAAVGVDALAFLRRTREALA
;
A
#
# COMPACT_ATOMS: atom_id res chain seq x y z
N MET A 1 41.62 -31.03 -28.83
CA MET A 1 40.29 -31.14 -28.23
C MET A 1 40.49 -31.19 -26.73
N ALA A 2 40.35 -30.08 -26.06
CA ALA A 2 40.39 -30.01 -24.60
C ALA A 2 38.96 -30.28 -24.09
N THR A 3 38.77 -31.36 -23.35
CA THR A 3 37.53 -31.65 -22.65
C THR A 3 37.36 -30.63 -21.54
N SER A 4 36.34 -29.75 -21.66
CA SER A 4 35.93 -28.88 -20.57
C SER A 4 35.37 -29.75 -19.44
N GLU A 5 36.12 -29.98 -18.39
CA GLU A 5 35.56 -30.46 -17.14
C GLU A 5 34.55 -29.42 -16.63
N SER A 6 33.28 -29.82 -16.58
CA SER A 6 32.24 -29.02 -15.92
C SER A 6 32.58 -28.96 -14.42
N VAL A 7 32.97 -27.80 -13.95
CA VAL A 7 33.10 -27.52 -12.51
C VAL A 7 31.70 -27.50 -11.93
N HIS A 8 31.30 -28.56 -11.25
CA HIS A 8 30.09 -28.57 -10.45
C HIS A 8 30.34 -27.75 -9.17
N VAL A 9 29.81 -26.55 -9.13
CA VAL A 9 29.79 -25.75 -7.91
C VAL A 9 28.65 -26.27 -7.03
N GLN A 10 28.99 -26.77 -5.85
CA GLN A 10 28.00 -27.17 -4.86
C GLN A 10 27.45 -25.90 -4.18
N LEU A 11 26.21 -25.54 -4.49
CA LEU A 11 25.59 -24.29 -4.04
C LEU A 11 24.98 -24.37 -2.63
N ALA A 12 24.87 -25.55 -2.03
CA ALA A 12 24.36 -25.75 -0.67
C ALA A 12 25.06 -26.91 0.02
N ASP A 13 25.17 -26.85 1.33
CA ASP A 13 25.57 -27.98 2.17
C ASP A 13 24.52 -29.10 2.07
N ARG A 14 24.97 -30.36 2.14
CA ARG A 14 24.11 -31.57 2.00
C ARG A 14 23.22 -31.82 3.22
N HIS A 15 23.14 -30.93 4.18
CA HIS A 15 22.20 -31.08 5.28
C HIS A 15 20.79 -30.73 4.82
N ALA A 16 20.00 -31.78 4.56
CA ALA A 16 18.57 -31.63 4.37
C ALA A 16 17.94 -31.38 5.77
N TYR A 17 17.64 -30.14 6.05
CA TYR A 17 16.82 -29.81 7.21
C TYR A 17 15.37 -30.23 6.94
N SER A 18 14.75 -30.86 7.93
CA SER A 18 13.33 -31.24 7.88
C SER A 18 12.45 -30.10 8.42
N VAL A 19 11.15 -30.26 8.25
CA VAL A 19 10.16 -29.36 8.88
C VAL A 19 10.28 -29.46 10.41
N ASP A 20 10.50 -30.67 10.95
CA ASP A 20 10.65 -30.88 12.39
C ASP A 20 11.88 -30.12 12.95
N ASP A 21 13.01 -30.11 12.21
CA ASP A 21 14.20 -29.33 12.60
C ASP A 21 13.89 -27.82 12.65
N TRP A 22 13.07 -27.31 11.72
CA TRP A 22 12.64 -25.92 11.71
C TRP A 22 11.69 -25.62 12.87
N GLU A 23 10.73 -26.52 13.15
CA GLU A 23 9.80 -26.38 14.27
C GLU A 23 10.56 -26.31 15.59
N GLU A 24 11.50 -27.25 15.83
CA GLU A 24 12.32 -27.28 17.05
C GLU A 24 13.13 -25.99 17.22
N ALA A 25 13.88 -25.58 16.17
CA ALA A 25 14.70 -24.37 16.24
C ALA A 25 13.86 -23.10 16.47
N THR A 26 12.70 -23.00 15.82
CA THR A 26 11.79 -21.86 15.94
C THR A 26 11.13 -21.84 17.32
N ALA A 27 10.67 -22.98 17.82
CA ALA A 27 10.08 -23.09 19.16
C ALA A 27 11.05 -22.66 20.26
N GLN A 28 12.34 -23.04 20.16
CA GLN A 28 13.38 -22.61 21.09
C GLN A 28 13.51 -21.07 21.14
N VAL A 29 13.45 -20.40 19.97
CA VAL A 29 13.50 -18.92 19.90
C VAL A 29 12.24 -18.32 20.51
N LEU A 30 11.04 -18.83 20.19
CA LEU A 30 9.78 -18.30 20.69
C LEU A 30 9.63 -18.46 22.21
N ARG A 31 10.08 -19.59 22.78
CA ARG A 31 10.13 -19.82 24.23
C ARG A 31 11.08 -18.82 24.91
N LYS A 32 12.28 -18.62 24.36
CA LYS A 32 13.24 -17.63 24.86
C LYS A 32 12.66 -16.21 24.85
N LEU A 33 11.84 -15.88 23.85
CA LEU A 33 11.14 -14.60 23.73
C LEU A 33 9.84 -14.54 24.55
N ARG A 34 9.47 -15.62 25.27
CA ARG A 34 8.21 -15.76 26.04
C ARG A 34 6.95 -15.55 25.15
N ARG A 35 7.04 -15.91 23.90
CA ARG A 35 5.92 -15.92 22.94
C ARG A 35 5.28 -17.28 22.79
N MET A 36 5.84 -18.30 23.44
CA MET A 36 5.39 -19.68 23.47
C MET A 36 5.69 -20.26 24.86
N GLY A 37 4.84 -21.11 25.40
CA GLY A 37 5.02 -21.80 26.66
C GLY A 37 6.13 -22.85 26.61
N ASP A 38 6.76 -23.13 27.75
CA ASP A 38 7.83 -24.13 27.79
C ASP A 38 7.33 -25.56 27.50
N ASP A 39 6.04 -25.84 27.81
CA ASP A 39 5.40 -27.14 27.63
C ASP A 39 4.58 -27.23 26.30
N ASP A 40 4.50 -26.16 25.51
CA ASP A 40 3.80 -26.16 24.24
C ASP A 40 4.53 -27.05 23.23
N PRO A 41 3.81 -27.83 22.37
CA PRO A 41 4.45 -28.63 21.33
C PRO A 41 5.17 -27.73 20.32
N ASP A 42 6.29 -28.21 19.73
CA ASP A 42 7.06 -27.44 18.75
C ASP A 42 6.22 -27.04 17.53
N SER A 43 5.26 -27.87 17.13
CA SER A 43 4.33 -27.58 16.05
C SER A 43 3.44 -26.35 16.26
N GLU A 44 3.34 -25.82 17.50
CA GLU A 44 2.57 -24.58 17.76
C GLU A 44 3.20 -23.34 17.11
N VAL A 45 4.46 -23.44 16.64
CA VAL A 45 5.13 -22.35 15.91
C VAL A 45 4.34 -21.91 14.67
N TRP A 46 3.60 -22.83 14.02
CA TRP A 46 2.79 -22.50 12.86
C TRP A 46 1.67 -21.52 13.21
N THR A 47 0.97 -21.77 14.31
CA THR A 47 -0.09 -20.89 14.82
C THR A 47 0.49 -19.59 15.39
N ALA A 48 1.57 -19.67 16.12
CA ALA A 48 2.19 -18.52 16.79
C ALA A 48 2.78 -17.48 15.83
N LEU A 49 3.16 -17.89 14.62
CA LEU A 49 3.79 -17.04 13.59
C LEU A 49 2.87 -16.74 12.40
N ALA A 50 1.81 -17.53 12.19
CA ALA A 50 0.84 -17.24 11.15
C ALA A 50 0.12 -15.92 11.42
N HIS A 51 -0.27 -15.25 10.36
CA HIS A 51 -1.17 -14.10 10.44
C HIS A 51 -2.29 -14.21 9.41
N THR A 52 -3.40 -13.57 9.68
CA THR A 52 -4.55 -13.55 8.80
C THR A 52 -4.66 -12.19 8.13
N THR A 53 -4.87 -12.17 6.82
CA THR A 53 -5.13 -10.94 6.06
C THR A 53 -6.51 -10.38 6.40
N LEU A 54 -6.78 -9.15 5.95
CA LEU A 54 -8.12 -8.53 6.05
C LEU A 54 -9.21 -9.33 5.31
N ASP A 55 -8.79 -10.18 4.37
CA ASP A 55 -9.68 -11.07 3.60
C ASP A 55 -9.86 -12.46 4.22
N GLY A 56 -9.31 -12.68 5.41
CA GLY A 56 -9.37 -13.98 6.10
C GLY A 56 -8.41 -15.03 5.53
N ILE A 57 -7.48 -14.67 4.64
CA ILE A 57 -6.47 -15.58 4.11
C ILE A 57 -5.39 -15.79 5.17
N ASN A 58 -5.12 -17.06 5.51
CA ASN A 58 -4.05 -17.40 6.44
C ASN A 58 -2.69 -17.42 5.74
N VAL A 59 -1.79 -16.55 6.17
CA VAL A 59 -0.41 -16.48 5.69
C VAL A 59 0.48 -17.30 6.61
N SER A 60 0.95 -18.44 6.09
CA SER A 60 1.86 -19.33 6.80
C SER A 60 3.25 -18.70 6.95
N PRO A 61 3.96 -18.93 8.06
CA PRO A 61 5.32 -18.42 8.26
C PRO A 61 6.35 -19.05 7.30
N LEU A 62 6.06 -20.22 6.76
CA LEU A 62 6.91 -20.96 5.84
C LEU A 62 6.07 -21.67 4.78
N GLY A 63 6.46 -21.59 3.51
CA GLY A 63 5.88 -22.40 2.45
C GLY A 63 6.62 -23.75 2.36
N VAL A 64 5.88 -24.85 2.38
CA VAL A 64 6.43 -26.21 2.35
C VAL A 64 5.91 -27.01 1.16
N PRO A 65 6.63 -28.03 0.69
CA PRO A 65 6.10 -28.98 -0.28
C PRO A 65 4.80 -29.63 0.24
N GLY A 66 3.78 -29.71 -0.61
CA GLY A 66 2.45 -30.20 -0.23
C GLY A 66 1.38 -29.13 -0.22
N ASP A 67 1.74 -27.86 -0.16
CA ASP A 67 0.87 -26.72 -0.48
C ASP A 67 0.68 -26.64 -2.01
N GLU A 68 0.39 -27.78 -2.65
CA GLU A 68 0.33 -27.85 -4.10
C GLU A 68 -0.90 -27.11 -4.63
N VAL A 69 -0.63 -26.09 -5.42
CA VAL A 69 -1.58 -25.43 -6.30
C VAL A 69 -1.50 -26.09 -7.68
N GLY A 70 -2.60 -26.10 -8.42
CA GLY A 70 -2.63 -26.66 -9.77
C GLY A 70 -1.58 -26.02 -10.69
N SER A 71 -1.37 -26.58 -11.88
CA SER A 71 -0.41 -26.06 -12.86
C SER A 71 -0.62 -24.57 -13.12
N THR A 72 0.46 -23.79 -13.02
CA THR A 72 0.47 -22.35 -13.29
C THR A 72 0.86 -22.02 -14.74
N GLY A 73 1.13 -23.02 -15.56
CA GLY A 73 1.62 -22.87 -16.95
C GLY A 73 3.05 -22.35 -17.03
N LEU A 74 3.49 -22.01 -18.24
CA LEU A 74 4.72 -21.26 -18.48
C LEU A 74 4.41 -19.76 -18.60
N PRO A 75 5.42 -18.88 -18.50
CA PRO A 75 5.24 -17.47 -18.82
C PRO A 75 4.64 -17.27 -20.21
N GLY A 76 3.60 -16.44 -20.33
CA GLY A 76 2.89 -16.19 -21.58
C GLY A 76 1.90 -17.28 -22.02
N GLU A 77 1.72 -18.33 -21.23
CA GLU A 77 0.72 -19.38 -21.47
C GLU A 77 -0.43 -19.28 -20.47
N ALA A 78 -1.63 -19.62 -20.93
CA ALA A 78 -2.80 -19.69 -20.05
C ALA A 78 -2.55 -20.66 -18.87
N PRO A 79 -2.91 -20.28 -17.64
CA PRO A 79 -3.75 -19.14 -17.22
C PRO A 79 -3.01 -17.81 -16.99
N PHE A 80 -1.82 -17.60 -17.53
CA PHE A 80 -0.97 -16.40 -17.45
C PHE A 80 -0.52 -16.02 -16.03
N THR A 81 -0.61 -16.93 -15.09
CA THR A 81 -0.19 -16.69 -13.70
C THR A 81 1.25 -16.18 -13.64
N ARG A 82 2.14 -16.73 -14.48
CA ARG A 82 3.56 -16.45 -14.49
C ARG A 82 4.00 -15.28 -15.38
N GLY A 83 3.09 -14.64 -16.09
CA GLY A 83 3.37 -13.50 -16.95
C GLY A 83 2.39 -13.40 -18.11
N ALA A 84 2.09 -12.18 -18.53
CA ALA A 84 1.16 -11.92 -19.63
C ALA A 84 1.76 -12.31 -21.02
N SER A 85 3.08 -12.37 -21.14
CA SER A 85 3.82 -12.73 -22.35
C SER A 85 4.96 -13.68 -22.01
N ALA A 86 5.38 -14.51 -22.98
CA ALA A 86 6.59 -15.34 -22.89
C ALA A 86 7.86 -14.52 -23.15
N GLU A 87 7.74 -13.38 -23.78
CA GLU A 87 8.87 -12.53 -24.09
C GLU A 87 9.07 -11.52 -22.96
N SER A 88 10.29 -11.48 -22.40
CA SER A 88 10.78 -10.27 -21.76
C SER A 88 10.56 -9.14 -22.74
N ARG A 89 10.14 -7.94 -22.28
CA ARG A 89 9.91 -6.81 -23.19
C ARG A 89 11.01 -6.74 -24.25
N ALA A 90 10.62 -6.50 -25.50
CA ALA A 90 11.50 -6.57 -26.66
C ALA A 90 12.75 -5.67 -26.57
N SER A 91 12.79 -4.72 -25.64
CA SER A 91 13.94 -3.88 -25.33
C SER A 91 14.92 -4.47 -24.30
N GLY A 92 14.53 -5.54 -23.58
CA GLY A 92 15.34 -6.07 -22.48
C GLY A 92 15.37 -5.18 -21.22
N ASP A 93 14.62 -4.10 -21.19
CA ASP A 93 14.72 -3.00 -20.23
C ASP A 93 13.75 -3.11 -19.03
N GLY A 94 13.18 -4.27 -18.80
CA GLY A 94 12.29 -4.53 -17.66
C GLY A 94 10.86 -4.01 -17.86
N TRP A 95 10.23 -3.51 -16.80
CA TRP A 95 8.89 -2.92 -16.88
C TRP A 95 8.95 -1.47 -17.37
N ASP A 96 7.81 -0.97 -17.86
CA ASP A 96 7.62 0.43 -18.24
C ASP A 96 7.66 1.33 -17.00
N ILE A 97 8.61 2.25 -16.95
CA ILE A 97 8.69 3.28 -15.91
C ILE A 97 7.69 4.37 -16.29
N ARG A 98 6.49 4.31 -15.69
CA ARG A 98 5.39 5.23 -15.96
C ARG A 98 5.36 6.35 -14.95
N ALA A 99 5.53 7.59 -15.36
CA ALA A 99 5.47 8.74 -14.47
C ALA A 99 4.08 9.39 -14.46
N TRP A 100 3.63 9.78 -13.25
CA TRP A 100 2.37 10.48 -13.05
C TRP A 100 2.55 11.99 -13.03
N PHE A 101 1.66 12.72 -13.71
CA PHE A 101 1.65 14.18 -13.81
C PHE A 101 0.26 14.72 -13.51
N ALA A 102 0.16 15.69 -12.60
CA ALA A 102 -1.10 16.28 -12.14
C ALA A 102 -0.99 17.79 -11.82
N ASP A 103 0.14 18.42 -12.11
CA ASP A 103 0.31 19.85 -11.89
C ASP A 103 -0.45 20.63 -12.98
N PRO A 104 -1.39 21.54 -12.61
CA PRO A 104 -2.14 22.32 -13.58
C PRO A 104 -1.28 23.37 -14.32
N ASP A 105 -0.10 23.69 -13.81
CA ASP A 105 0.84 24.58 -14.49
C ASP A 105 1.51 23.84 -15.66
N VAL A 106 1.10 24.19 -16.87
CA VAL A 106 1.51 23.52 -18.12
C VAL A 106 3.01 23.63 -18.35
N GLU A 107 3.61 24.79 -18.06
CA GLU A 107 5.06 25.00 -18.26
C GLU A 107 5.87 24.14 -17.29
N VAL A 108 5.44 24.09 -16.04
CA VAL A 108 6.05 23.22 -15.02
C VAL A 108 5.92 21.75 -15.42
N THR A 109 4.72 21.34 -15.82
CA THR A 109 4.45 19.95 -16.25
C THR A 109 5.24 19.58 -17.49
N THR A 110 5.33 20.44 -18.49
CA THR A 110 6.14 20.23 -19.70
C THR A 110 7.62 20.04 -19.35
N SER A 111 8.17 20.90 -18.47
CA SER A 111 9.54 20.78 -17.98
C SER A 111 9.79 19.45 -17.24
N HIS A 112 8.83 19.01 -16.42
CA HIS A 112 8.91 17.74 -15.72
C HIS A 112 8.83 16.55 -16.68
N VAL A 113 7.93 16.57 -17.67
CA VAL A 113 7.80 15.55 -18.71
C VAL A 113 9.13 15.36 -19.46
N HIS A 114 9.75 16.45 -19.94
CA HIS A 114 11.03 16.39 -20.62
C HIS A 114 12.12 15.81 -19.73
N THR A 115 12.24 16.33 -18.50
CA THR A 115 13.24 15.85 -17.54
C THR A 115 13.08 14.36 -17.26
N ASP A 116 11.85 13.90 -17.09
CA ASP A 116 11.58 12.50 -16.75
C ASP A 116 11.84 11.57 -17.95
N LEU A 117 11.42 11.94 -19.17
CA LEU A 117 11.70 11.18 -20.41
C LEU A 117 13.20 11.10 -20.70
N GLU A 118 13.95 12.20 -20.55
CA GLU A 118 15.42 12.23 -20.72
C GLU A 118 16.15 11.37 -19.67
N ASN A 119 15.51 11.03 -18.57
CA ASN A 119 16.10 10.28 -17.45
C ASN A 119 15.43 8.92 -17.21
N GLY A 120 14.89 8.28 -18.25
CA GLY A 120 14.52 6.88 -18.26
C GLY A 120 13.04 6.57 -17.99
N VAL A 121 12.16 7.56 -17.91
CA VAL A 121 10.72 7.34 -17.98
C VAL A 121 10.35 6.94 -19.41
N ASN A 122 9.47 5.95 -19.57
CA ASN A 122 9.08 5.40 -20.87
C ASN A 122 7.64 5.77 -21.25
N SER A 123 6.79 6.10 -20.29
CA SER A 123 5.40 6.49 -20.53
C SER A 123 4.87 7.52 -19.55
N LEU A 124 3.85 8.26 -19.99
CA LEU A 124 3.26 9.39 -19.29
C LEU A 124 1.83 9.03 -18.85
N TRP A 125 1.55 9.15 -17.55
CA TRP A 125 0.19 9.08 -17.02
C TRP A 125 -0.25 10.49 -16.63
N LEU A 126 -1.20 11.04 -17.40
CA LEU A 126 -1.63 12.43 -17.30
C LEU A 126 -2.99 12.51 -16.59
N ALA A 127 -3.02 13.09 -15.40
CA ALA A 127 -4.26 13.45 -14.72
C ALA A 127 -4.81 14.75 -15.35
N MET A 128 -6.02 14.68 -15.91
CA MET A 128 -6.60 15.77 -16.67
C MET A 128 -7.93 16.23 -16.10
N GLY A 129 -8.28 17.48 -16.39
CA GLY A 129 -9.52 18.11 -15.98
C GLY A 129 -9.37 19.16 -14.92
N PRO A 130 -10.47 19.64 -14.31
CA PRO A 130 -10.45 20.76 -13.36
C PRO A 130 -9.46 20.57 -12.20
N GLY A 131 -8.57 21.55 -12.02
CA GLY A 131 -7.55 21.52 -10.98
C GLY A 131 -6.37 20.56 -11.23
N ALA A 132 -6.30 19.97 -12.42
CA ALA A 132 -5.19 19.19 -12.95
C ALA A 132 -4.79 19.75 -14.34
N ILE A 133 -4.22 18.94 -15.22
CA ILE A 133 -3.85 19.36 -16.56
C ILE A 133 -5.14 19.61 -17.37
N GLU A 134 -5.34 20.84 -17.85
CA GLU A 134 -6.50 21.17 -18.69
C GLU A 134 -6.40 20.47 -20.06
N THR A 135 -7.55 20.08 -20.64
CA THR A 135 -7.60 19.30 -21.88
C THR A 135 -7.00 20.06 -23.07
N ASP A 136 -7.15 21.37 -23.13
CA ASP A 136 -6.62 22.24 -24.18
C ASP A 136 -5.09 22.47 -24.09
N ALA A 137 -4.49 22.11 -22.98
CA ALA A 137 -3.04 22.16 -22.79
C ALA A 137 -2.30 20.98 -23.45
N LEU A 138 -3.01 19.91 -23.79
CA LEU A 138 -2.42 18.67 -24.29
C LEU A 138 -1.56 18.84 -25.56
N PRO A 139 -1.94 19.62 -26.57
CA PRO A 139 -1.11 19.87 -27.73
C PRO A 139 0.25 20.53 -27.38
N HIS A 140 0.24 21.50 -26.46
CA HIS A 140 1.45 22.14 -25.99
C HIS A 140 2.34 21.18 -25.18
N LEU A 141 1.74 20.44 -24.25
CA LEU A 141 2.43 19.49 -23.40
C LEU A 141 3.14 18.39 -24.21
N LEU A 142 2.51 17.92 -25.27
CA LEU A 142 3.02 16.83 -26.10
C LEU A 142 3.77 17.30 -27.36
N ASP A 143 3.97 18.61 -27.58
CA ASP A 143 4.58 19.15 -28.79
C ASP A 143 5.91 18.48 -29.14
N SER A 144 6.81 18.39 -28.18
CA SER A 144 8.15 17.78 -28.35
C SER A 144 8.23 16.31 -27.92
N VAL A 145 7.12 15.69 -27.51
CA VAL A 145 7.07 14.29 -27.13
C VAL A 145 6.90 13.40 -28.37
N PHE A 146 7.74 12.38 -28.50
CA PHE A 146 7.59 11.33 -29.52
C PHE A 146 6.55 10.31 -29.06
N VAL A 147 5.28 10.57 -29.40
CA VAL A 147 4.12 9.75 -28.94
C VAL A 147 4.09 8.33 -29.53
N ASP A 148 4.86 8.07 -30.57
CA ASP A 148 5.11 6.75 -31.15
C ASP A 148 6.11 5.91 -30.31
N LEU A 149 6.93 6.57 -29.49
CA LEU A 149 7.91 5.94 -28.61
C LEU A 149 7.44 5.95 -27.14
N ALA A 150 7.02 7.10 -26.64
CA ALA A 150 6.51 7.26 -25.27
C ALA A 150 5.00 7.09 -25.25
N ALA A 151 4.51 6.07 -24.57
CA ALA A 151 3.08 5.86 -24.40
C ALA A 151 2.45 6.98 -23.57
N VAL A 152 1.25 7.42 -23.96
CA VAL A 152 0.46 8.41 -23.24
C VAL A 152 -0.80 7.76 -22.70
N ILE A 153 -1.01 7.87 -21.40
CA ILE A 153 -2.17 7.33 -20.69
C ILE A 153 -2.95 8.49 -20.10
N ILE A 154 -4.18 8.68 -20.57
CA ILE A 154 -5.08 9.72 -20.08
C ILE A 154 -5.79 9.23 -18.80
N ASP A 155 -6.03 10.14 -17.88
CA ASP A 155 -6.86 9.94 -16.68
C ASP A 155 -7.71 11.20 -16.49
N ALA A 156 -8.89 11.21 -17.13
CA ALA A 156 -9.81 12.35 -17.19
C ALA A 156 -11.20 11.94 -16.70
N PRO A 157 -11.39 11.77 -15.38
CA PRO A 157 -12.64 11.23 -14.84
C PRO A 157 -13.85 12.14 -15.09
N ASP A 158 -13.66 13.45 -15.24
CA ASP A 158 -14.73 14.43 -15.43
C ASP A 158 -15.28 14.43 -16.87
N ASP A 159 -14.41 14.29 -17.88
CA ASP A 159 -14.78 14.23 -19.28
C ASP A 159 -13.78 13.40 -20.10
N PRO A 160 -13.87 12.06 -20.01
CA PRO A 160 -12.93 11.17 -20.70
C PRO A 160 -13.03 11.24 -22.22
N LEU A 161 -14.21 11.57 -22.78
CA LEU A 161 -14.38 11.66 -24.21
C LEU A 161 -13.70 12.90 -24.80
N ALA A 162 -13.84 14.06 -24.17
CA ALA A 162 -13.16 15.28 -24.62
C ALA A 162 -11.63 15.14 -24.52
N ALA A 163 -11.12 14.55 -23.44
CA ALA A 163 -9.69 14.30 -23.28
C ALA A 163 -9.16 13.28 -24.31
N ALA A 164 -9.91 12.22 -24.58
CA ALA A 164 -9.60 11.25 -25.62
C ALA A 164 -9.56 11.89 -27.01
N GLN A 165 -10.51 12.77 -27.33
CA GLN A 165 -10.53 13.49 -28.60
C GLN A 165 -9.32 14.41 -28.74
N ALA A 166 -8.95 15.14 -27.67
CA ALA A 166 -7.76 15.99 -27.68
C ALA A 166 -6.47 15.20 -27.91
N LEU A 167 -6.34 14.00 -27.34
CA LEU A 167 -5.21 13.11 -27.63
C LEU A 167 -5.22 12.63 -29.08
N ASP A 168 -6.39 12.25 -29.61
CA ASP A 168 -6.52 11.83 -31.02
C ASP A 168 -6.11 12.94 -31.96
N ASP A 169 -6.55 14.19 -31.71
CA ASP A 169 -6.17 15.36 -32.49
C ASP A 169 -4.65 15.58 -32.50
N VAL A 170 -3.97 15.45 -31.33
CA VAL A 170 -2.49 15.52 -31.26
C VAL A 170 -1.83 14.42 -32.09
N VAL A 171 -2.32 13.19 -32.03
CA VAL A 171 -1.80 12.04 -32.80
C VAL A 171 -1.96 12.30 -34.30
N VAL A 172 -3.12 12.83 -34.72
CA VAL A 172 -3.40 13.20 -36.12
C VAL A 172 -2.46 14.29 -36.59
N ASP A 173 -2.31 15.37 -35.82
CA ASP A 173 -1.45 16.51 -36.18
C ASP A 173 0.03 16.11 -36.30
N LYS A 174 0.49 15.19 -35.48
CA LYS A 174 1.85 14.61 -35.56
C LYS A 174 2.02 13.67 -36.77
N GLY A 175 0.97 13.12 -37.31
CA GLY A 175 0.99 12.22 -38.47
C GLY A 175 1.72 10.88 -38.21
N VAL A 176 1.72 10.41 -36.97
CA VAL A 176 2.32 9.13 -36.55
C VAL A 176 1.28 8.27 -35.84
N ASP A 177 1.47 6.94 -35.85
CA ASP A 177 0.69 6.06 -34.98
C ASP A 177 1.24 6.15 -33.56
N PRO A 178 0.40 6.22 -32.53
CA PRO A 178 0.88 6.27 -31.16
C PRO A 178 1.51 4.93 -30.74
N SER A 179 2.31 4.94 -29.68
CA SER A 179 2.79 3.71 -29.04
C SER A 179 1.59 2.78 -28.74
N ARG A 180 1.77 1.48 -28.95
CA ARG A 180 0.72 0.46 -28.70
C ARG A 180 0.28 0.37 -27.26
N GLU A 181 1.11 0.88 -26.34
CA GLU A 181 0.79 0.95 -24.90
C GLU A 181 0.04 2.24 -24.55
N THR A 182 -0.20 3.14 -25.52
CA THR A 182 -1.04 4.33 -25.32
C THR A 182 -2.47 3.92 -24.97
N ASN A 183 -3.04 4.59 -23.97
CA ASN A 183 -4.40 4.34 -23.53
C ASN A 183 -5.17 5.66 -23.37
N TYR A 184 -6.29 5.75 -24.06
CA TYR A 184 -7.19 6.90 -23.99
C TYR A 184 -7.95 6.99 -22.66
N GLY A 185 -7.87 5.96 -21.82
CA GLY A 185 -7.98 5.98 -20.38
C GLY A 185 -9.37 6.17 -19.79
N ALA A 186 -10.45 5.82 -20.49
CA ALA A 186 -11.78 5.92 -19.93
C ALA A 186 -12.01 4.90 -18.81
N ASP A 187 -12.51 5.36 -17.65
CA ASP A 187 -12.99 4.52 -16.56
C ASP A 187 -14.17 5.17 -15.79
N PRO A 188 -15.35 5.25 -16.39
CA PRO A 188 -16.52 5.82 -15.72
C PRO A 188 -16.95 5.05 -14.47
N LEU A 189 -16.64 3.75 -14.37
CA LEU A 189 -16.92 2.98 -13.14
C LEU A 189 -16.00 3.37 -11.99
N GLY A 190 -14.70 3.49 -12.25
CA GLY A 190 -13.75 3.99 -11.26
C GLY A 190 -13.98 5.45 -10.87
N ALA A 191 -14.39 6.29 -11.83
CA ALA A 191 -14.80 7.67 -11.57
C ALA A 191 -16.01 7.72 -10.61
N ALA A 192 -17.05 6.92 -10.86
CA ALA A 192 -18.23 6.83 -10.01
C ALA A 192 -17.90 6.31 -8.58
N VAL A 193 -16.97 5.36 -8.45
CA VAL A 193 -16.45 4.93 -7.12
C VAL A 193 -15.82 6.10 -6.37
N ARG A 194 -15.15 7.02 -7.07
CA ARG A 194 -14.58 8.25 -6.48
C ARG A 194 -15.60 9.37 -6.28
N GLY A 195 -16.88 9.13 -6.58
CA GLY A 195 -17.95 10.11 -6.48
C GLY A 195 -18.02 11.09 -7.66
N ILE A 196 -17.43 10.74 -8.81
CA ILE A 196 -17.42 11.56 -10.03
C ILE A 196 -18.31 10.90 -11.08
N GLY A 197 -19.44 11.55 -11.40
CA GLY A 197 -20.38 11.08 -12.44
C GLY A 197 -21.14 9.81 -12.07
N GLU A 198 -21.77 9.24 -13.08
CA GLU A 198 -22.56 8.01 -12.96
C GLU A 198 -21.78 6.80 -13.50
N PRO A 199 -22.02 5.58 -13.00
CA PRO A 199 -21.33 4.38 -13.45
C PRO A 199 -21.86 3.88 -14.82
N ASP A 200 -21.61 4.65 -15.89
CA ASP A 200 -22.09 4.38 -17.24
C ASP A 200 -20.98 3.86 -18.17
N PRO A 201 -20.96 2.56 -18.50
CA PRO A 201 -19.95 1.98 -19.40
C PRO A 201 -19.97 2.53 -20.85
N ASP A 202 -21.06 3.14 -21.32
CA ASP A 202 -21.20 3.60 -22.70
C ASP A 202 -20.20 4.70 -23.07
N VAL A 203 -19.78 5.50 -22.09
CA VAL A 203 -18.72 6.49 -22.26
C VAL A 203 -17.39 5.82 -22.64
N ALA A 204 -17.05 4.72 -21.99
CA ALA A 204 -15.84 3.95 -22.30
C ALA A 204 -15.90 3.30 -23.69
N VAL A 205 -17.09 2.91 -24.14
CA VAL A 205 -17.33 2.43 -25.53
C VAL A 205 -17.03 3.52 -26.55
N ALA A 206 -17.50 4.74 -26.30
CA ALA A 206 -17.26 5.87 -27.21
C ALA A 206 -15.75 6.18 -27.34
N VAL A 207 -15.01 6.18 -26.23
CA VAL A 207 -13.53 6.35 -26.22
C VAL A 207 -12.83 5.20 -26.92
N SER A 208 -13.28 3.95 -26.71
CA SER A 208 -12.68 2.78 -27.36
C SER A 208 -12.83 2.79 -28.89
N ARG A 209 -13.89 3.40 -29.42
CA ARG A 209 -14.04 3.58 -30.89
C ARG A 209 -12.96 4.49 -31.48
N LEU A 210 -12.57 5.56 -30.75
CA LEU A 210 -11.45 6.41 -31.15
C LEU A 210 -10.13 5.65 -31.08
N ALA A 211 -9.84 5.05 -29.95
CA ALA A 211 -8.59 4.33 -29.68
C ALA A 211 -8.35 3.17 -30.65
N ARG A 212 -9.39 2.41 -31.01
CA ARG A 212 -9.32 1.30 -31.98
C ARG A 212 -8.77 1.73 -33.33
N ASN A 213 -9.16 2.92 -33.83
CA ASN A 213 -8.67 3.45 -35.09
C ASN A 213 -7.16 3.75 -35.08
N ARG A 214 -6.56 3.85 -33.91
CA ARG A 214 -5.12 4.11 -33.68
C ARG A 214 -4.34 2.89 -33.21
N LEU A 215 -4.96 1.71 -33.12
CA LEU A 215 -4.38 0.51 -32.53
C LEU A 215 -3.94 0.71 -31.07
N ALA A 216 -4.54 1.67 -30.37
CA ALA A 216 -4.35 1.99 -28.96
C ALA A 216 -5.47 1.37 -28.09
N ARG A 217 -5.35 1.47 -26.77
CA ARG A 217 -6.39 1.06 -25.83
C ARG A 217 -7.31 2.24 -25.48
N GLY A 218 -8.56 1.92 -25.14
CA GLY A 218 -9.57 2.94 -24.76
C GLY A 218 -9.89 2.95 -23.27
N ILE A 219 -9.65 1.85 -22.55
CA ILE A 219 -10.16 1.64 -21.20
C ILE A 219 -9.03 1.32 -20.23
N VAL A 220 -9.08 1.97 -19.06
CA VAL A 220 -8.34 1.56 -17.87
C VAL A 220 -9.34 1.12 -16.81
N VAL A 221 -9.32 -0.15 -16.43
CA VAL A 221 -10.00 -0.60 -15.21
C VAL A 221 -9.13 -0.20 -14.02
N ASP A 222 -9.44 0.94 -13.43
CA ASP A 222 -8.65 1.48 -12.33
C ASP A 222 -9.13 0.93 -10.97
N ALA A 223 -8.57 -0.21 -10.58
CA ALA A 223 -8.88 -0.81 -9.29
C ALA A 223 -8.29 -0.03 -8.09
N THR A 224 -7.39 0.95 -8.35
CA THR A 224 -6.96 1.85 -7.28
C THR A 224 -8.11 2.73 -6.78
N ALA A 225 -9.20 2.86 -7.55
CA ALA A 225 -10.39 3.58 -7.11
C ALA A 225 -10.99 3.00 -5.82
N VAL A 226 -11.14 1.67 -5.76
CA VAL A 226 -11.62 1.01 -4.54
C VAL A 226 -10.54 0.88 -3.48
N HIS A 227 -9.27 0.66 -3.88
CA HIS A 227 -8.14 0.61 -2.97
C HIS A 227 -7.96 1.91 -2.19
N ASP A 228 -8.05 3.05 -2.85
CA ASP A 228 -7.93 4.37 -2.25
C ASP A 228 -9.06 4.67 -1.26
N GLN A 229 -10.24 4.03 -1.43
CA GLN A 229 -11.35 4.04 -0.46
C GLN A 229 -11.12 3.08 0.72
N GLY A 230 -10.12 2.23 0.67
CA GLY A 230 -9.74 1.32 1.73
C GLY A 230 -10.07 -0.15 1.49
N ALA A 231 -10.39 -0.56 0.27
CA ALA A 231 -10.60 -1.95 -0.08
C ALA A 231 -9.40 -2.85 0.27
N SER A 232 -9.67 -4.13 0.48
CA SER A 232 -8.65 -5.18 0.58
C SER A 232 -8.17 -5.63 -0.79
N ASP A 233 -7.11 -6.46 -0.83
CA ASP A 233 -6.60 -7.03 -2.08
C ASP A 233 -7.64 -7.90 -2.81
N VAL A 234 -8.43 -8.68 -2.07
CA VAL A 234 -9.51 -9.51 -2.64
C VAL A 234 -10.64 -8.63 -3.19
N GLN A 235 -11.02 -7.57 -2.48
CA GLN A 235 -12.03 -6.64 -2.95
C GLN A 235 -11.57 -5.86 -4.20
N GLU A 236 -10.30 -5.44 -4.23
CA GLU A 236 -9.69 -4.79 -5.40
C GLU A 236 -9.73 -5.70 -6.63
N LEU A 237 -9.35 -6.98 -6.48
CA LEU A 237 -9.42 -7.97 -7.55
C LEU A 237 -10.85 -8.26 -8.01
N ALA A 238 -11.77 -8.49 -7.08
CA ALA A 238 -13.16 -8.79 -7.41
C ALA A 238 -13.82 -7.62 -8.16
N TYR A 239 -13.59 -6.38 -7.71
CA TYR A 239 -14.02 -5.18 -8.42
C TYR A 239 -13.43 -5.13 -9.82
N SER A 240 -12.12 -5.33 -9.98
CA SER A 240 -11.46 -5.24 -11.27
C SER A 240 -11.99 -6.27 -12.29
N MET A 241 -12.29 -7.50 -11.84
CA MET A 241 -12.92 -8.52 -12.68
C MET A 241 -14.35 -8.13 -13.06
N ALA A 242 -15.11 -7.60 -12.13
CA ALA A 242 -16.50 -7.19 -12.36
C ALA A 242 -16.58 -5.98 -13.30
N ALA A 243 -15.72 -4.98 -13.12
CA ALA A 243 -15.62 -3.81 -14.01
C ALA A 243 -15.12 -4.19 -15.41
N GLY A 244 -14.06 -5.02 -15.48
CA GLY A 244 -13.56 -5.53 -16.76
C GLY A 244 -14.61 -6.33 -17.53
N ALA A 245 -15.39 -7.18 -16.85
CA ALA A 245 -16.49 -7.93 -17.48
C ALA A 245 -17.63 -7.01 -17.92
N ALA A 246 -17.93 -5.93 -17.18
CA ALA A 246 -18.94 -4.96 -17.57
C ALA A 246 -18.52 -4.20 -18.85
N TYR A 247 -17.28 -3.72 -18.93
CA TYR A 247 -16.74 -3.08 -20.13
C TYR A 247 -16.67 -4.04 -21.32
N LEU A 248 -16.26 -5.28 -21.08
CA LEU A 248 -16.21 -6.30 -22.13
C LEU A 248 -17.60 -6.54 -22.74
N ARG A 249 -18.65 -6.64 -21.92
CA ARG A 249 -20.05 -6.76 -22.37
C ARG A 249 -20.48 -5.53 -23.18
N ALA A 250 -20.25 -4.32 -22.66
CA ALA A 250 -20.63 -3.07 -23.33
C ALA A 250 -19.97 -2.93 -24.71
N LEU A 251 -18.68 -3.27 -24.83
CA LEU A 251 -17.97 -3.26 -26.11
C LEU A 251 -18.52 -4.29 -27.10
N VAL A 252 -18.82 -5.51 -26.64
CA VAL A 252 -19.40 -6.57 -27.48
C VAL A 252 -20.81 -6.20 -27.96
N ASP A 253 -21.63 -5.64 -27.06
CA ASP A 253 -22.98 -5.17 -27.39
C ASP A 253 -22.94 -4.02 -28.43
N ASP A 254 -21.87 -3.21 -28.46
CA ASP A 254 -21.59 -2.18 -29.45
C ASP A 254 -21.03 -2.73 -30.79
N GLY A 255 -20.75 -4.03 -30.87
CA GLY A 255 -20.30 -4.69 -32.10
C GLY A 255 -18.77 -4.85 -32.20
N PHE A 256 -17.99 -4.69 -31.11
CA PHE A 256 -16.60 -5.14 -31.08
C PHE A 256 -16.54 -6.67 -31.11
N GLY A 257 -15.58 -7.23 -31.85
CA GLY A 257 -15.23 -8.62 -31.66
C GLY A 257 -14.71 -8.84 -30.22
N ILE A 258 -14.99 -10.00 -29.62
CA ILE A 258 -14.65 -10.27 -28.22
C ILE A 258 -13.13 -10.12 -27.94
N ASP A 259 -12.28 -10.53 -28.88
CA ASP A 259 -10.83 -10.41 -28.76
C ASP A 259 -10.39 -8.93 -28.89
N ASP A 260 -10.98 -8.18 -29.82
CA ASP A 260 -10.74 -6.73 -29.96
C ASP A 260 -11.18 -5.99 -28.69
N ALA A 261 -12.33 -6.35 -28.11
CA ALA A 261 -12.84 -5.79 -26.88
C ALA A 261 -11.88 -6.06 -25.71
N ALA A 262 -11.36 -7.28 -25.59
CA ALA A 262 -10.38 -7.64 -24.58
C ALA A 262 -9.07 -6.83 -24.68
N HIS A 263 -8.63 -6.51 -25.90
CA HIS A 263 -7.44 -5.69 -26.16
C HIS A 263 -7.62 -4.21 -25.80
N GLN A 264 -8.85 -3.71 -25.70
CA GLN A 264 -9.12 -2.32 -25.30
C GLN A 264 -8.84 -2.07 -23.82
N ILE A 265 -8.70 -3.11 -23.00
CA ILE A 265 -8.72 -3.00 -21.54
C ILE A 265 -7.31 -3.18 -20.96
N GLU A 266 -6.85 -2.19 -20.20
CA GLU A 266 -5.71 -2.27 -19.27
C GLU A 266 -6.24 -2.25 -17.84
N PHE A 267 -5.55 -2.92 -16.92
CA PHE A 267 -5.92 -2.94 -15.51
C PHE A 267 -4.86 -2.20 -14.67
N ARG A 268 -5.32 -1.32 -13.78
CA ARG A 268 -4.47 -0.61 -12.84
C ARG A 268 -4.70 -1.12 -11.43
N TYR A 269 -3.63 -1.52 -10.74
CA TYR A 269 -3.66 -2.07 -9.39
C TYR A 269 -2.75 -1.30 -8.45
N ALA A 270 -3.13 -1.24 -7.17
CA ALA A 270 -2.25 -0.74 -6.13
C ALA A 270 -1.15 -1.76 -5.79
N ALA A 271 0.05 -1.28 -5.56
CA ALA A 271 1.16 -2.06 -5.01
C ALA A 271 1.50 -1.53 -3.61
N THR A 272 1.57 -2.42 -2.63
CA THR A 272 1.84 -2.06 -1.23
C THR A 272 3.19 -2.61 -0.76
N ASP A 273 3.64 -2.18 0.39
CA ASP A 273 4.83 -2.69 1.08
C ASP A 273 4.67 -4.11 1.66
N GLU A 274 3.45 -4.68 1.59
CA GLU A 274 3.18 -6.10 1.81
C GLU A 274 3.60 -6.90 0.55
N GLN A 275 4.92 -7.10 0.38
CA GLN A 275 5.50 -7.56 -0.89
C GLN A 275 4.93 -8.89 -1.39
N PHE A 276 4.75 -9.90 -0.52
CA PHE A 276 4.27 -11.22 -0.95
C PHE A 276 2.79 -11.19 -1.34
N LEU A 277 1.97 -10.40 -0.66
CA LEU A 277 0.56 -10.21 -1.00
C LEU A 277 0.42 -9.45 -2.31
N THR A 278 1.22 -8.40 -2.54
CA THR A 278 1.24 -7.67 -3.82
C THR A 278 1.66 -8.55 -4.99
N ILE A 279 2.71 -9.38 -4.83
CA ILE A 279 3.14 -10.35 -5.85
C ILE A 279 2.01 -11.35 -6.15
N ALA A 280 1.41 -11.93 -5.10
CA ALA A 280 0.30 -12.87 -5.23
C ALA A 280 -0.92 -12.25 -5.90
N LYS A 281 -1.29 -11.00 -5.55
CA LYS A 281 -2.39 -10.24 -6.15
C LYS A 281 -2.23 -10.09 -7.66
N LEU A 282 -1.08 -9.62 -8.14
CA LEU A 282 -0.85 -9.41 -9.57
C LEU A 282 -0.85 -10.74 -10.35
N ARG A 283 -0.31 -11.79 -9.77
CA ARG A 283 -0.35 -13.15 -10.35
C ARG A 283 -1.78 -13.69 -10.38
N ALA A 284 -2.56 -13.51 -9.31
CA ALA A 284 -3.96 -13.89 -9.23
C ALA A 284 -4.83 -13.12 -10.23
N ALA A 285 -4.60 -11.82 -10.40
CA ALA A 285 -5.32 -10.98 -11.34
C ALA A 285 -5.24 -11.51 -12.79
N ARG A 286 -4.04 -11.88 -13.26
CA ARG A 286 -3.86 -12.47 -14.60
C ARG A 286 -4.62 -13.78 -14.76
N ARG A 287 -4.54 -14.66 -13.76
CA ARG A 287 -5.26 -15.94 -13.75
C ARG A 287 -6.77 -15.75 -13.78
N LEU A 288 -7.28 -14.80 -13.00
CA LEU A 288 -8.71 -14.47 -12.95
C LEU A 288 -9.21 -13.91 -14.28
N TRP A 289 -8.49 -12.96 -14.87
CA TRP A 289 -8.84 -12.38 -16.17
C TRP A 289 -8.81 -13.43 -17.28
N SER A 290 -7.81 -14.29 -17.31
CA SER A 290 -7.77 -15.43 -18.24
C SER A 290 -9.02 -16.31 -18.13
N ARG A 291 -9.54 -16.51 -16.91
CA ARG A 291 -10.77 -17.28 -16.70
C ARG A 291 -12.02 -16.53 -17.18
N VAL A 292 -12.09 -15.21 -16.96
CA VAL A 292 -13.17 -14.37 -17.49
C VAL A 292 -13.20 -14.47 -19.02
N LEU A 293 -12.07 -14.28 -19.69
CA LEU A 293 -11.97 -14.37 -21.15
C LEU A 293 -12.35 -15.75 -21.67
N GLN A 294 -11.87 -16.82 -21.03
CA GLN A 294 -12.23 -18.19 -21.39
C GLN A 294 -13.75 -18.43 -21.32
N LEU A 295 -14.41 -17.94 -20.26
CA LEU A 295 -15.87 -18.08 -20.09
C LEU A 295 -16.64 -17.21 -21.09
N SER A 296 -16.05 -16.12 -21.55
CA SER A 296 -16.63 -15.22 -22.56
C SER A 296 -16.39 -15.71 -23.99
N GLY A 297 -15.66 -16.80 -24.20
CA GLY A 297 -15.35 -17.36 -25.51
C GLY A 297 -14.27 -16.60 -26.28
N ALA A 298 -13.51 -15.74 -25.61
CA ALA A 298 -12.38 -15.03 -26.19
C ALA A 298 -11.14 -15.93 -26.33
N THR A 299 -10.27 -15.58 -27.28
CA THR A 299 -8.92 -16.13 -27.31
C THR A 299 -8.17 -15.73 -26.04
N ALA A 300 -7.47 -16.67 -25.42
CA ALA A 300 -6.73 -16.39 -24.21
C ALA A 300 -5.58 -15.40 -24.49
N VAL A 301 -5.63 -14.24 -23.85
CA VAL A 301 -4.58 -13.21 -23.87
C VAL A 301 -4.17 -12.86 -22.43
N GLY A 302 -2.91 -12.47 -22.25
CA GLY A 302 -2.43 -12.01 -20.96
C GLY A 302 -3.07 -10.67 -20.58
N GLN A 303 -3.38 -10.49 -19.31
CA GLN A 303 -3.88 -9.22 -18.77
C GLN A 303 -2.81 -8.14 -18.84
N SER A 304 -3.10 -6.99 -19.44
CA SER A 304 -2.25 -5.80 -19.36
C SER A 304 -2.37 -5.18 -17.97
N GLN A 305 -1.24 -5.03 -17.26
CA GLN A 305 -1.22 -4.57 -15.87
C GLN A 305 -0.33 -3.35 -15.68
N HIS A 306 -0.89 -2.29 -15.11
CA HIS A 306 -0.19 -1.14 -14.56
C HIS A 306 -0.27 -1.21 -13.03
N ALA A 307 0.86 -1.26 -12.35
CA ALA A 307 0.92 -1.19 -10.89
C ALA A 307 1.33 0.21 -10.42
N VAL A 308 0.62 0.73 -9.44
CA VAL A 308 0.89 2.05 -8.82
C VAL A 308 1.20 1.83 -7.34
N THR A 309 2.27 2.42 -6.82
CA THR A 309 2.53 2.36 -5.37
C THR A 309 1.37 3.00 -4.61
N SER A 310 0.85 2.29 -3.60
CA SER A 310 -0.39 2.63 -2.89
C SER A 310 -0.37 4.03 -2.26
N ARG A 311 -1.36 4.88 -2.56
CA ARG A 311 -1.57 6.15 -1.86
C ARG A 311 -1.95 5.97 -0.39
N PRO A 312 -2.90 5.07 -0.03
CA PRO A 312 -3.27 4.83 1.36
C PRO A 312 -2.13 4.43 2.30
N MET A 313 -1.07 3.77 1.80
CA MET A 313 0.08 3.37 2.64
C MET A 313 1.04 4.53 2.94
N LEU A 314 0.98 5.64 2.18
CA LEU A 314 1.85 6.79 2.37
C LEU A 314 1.39 7.62 3.57
N SER A 315 2.36 8.16 4.32
CA SER A 315 2.13 9.01 5.48
C SER A 315 2.56 10.44 5.18
N ALA A 316 1.77 11.42 5.65
CA ALA A 316 2.16 12.83 5.63
C ALA A 316 3.26 13.13 6.65
N TYR A 317 3.34 12.37 7.73
CA TYR A 317 4.38 12.45 8.75
C TYR A 317 5.50 11.47 8.46
N ASP A 318 6.75 11.89 8.72
CA ASP A 318 7.97 11.18 8.35
C ASP A 318 7.97 10.73 6.88
N PRO A 319 7.79 11.66 5.92
CA PRO A 319 7.58 11.34 4.52
C PRO A 319 8.78 10.60 3.90
N TYR A 320 9.98 10.70 4.48
CA TYR A 320 11.15 9.98 3.99
C TYR A 320 11.05 8.45 4.19
N VAL A 321 10.25 7.97 5.15
CA VAL A 321 9.92 6.53 5.30
C VAL A 321 9.11 6.04 4.10
N ASN A 322 8.35 6.90 3.44
CA ASN A 322 7.62 6.54 2.22
C ASN A 322 8.57 6.08 1.09
N MET A 323 9.83 6.55 1.05
CA MET A 323 10.81 6.04 0.06
C MET A 323 11.06 4.53 0.23
N LEU A 324 11.08 4.03 1.48
CA LEU A 324 11.21 2.60 1.77
C LEU A 324 9.94 1.85 1.33
N ARG A 325 8.76 2.38 1.69
CA ARG A 325 7.47 1.77 1.32
C ARG A 325 7.32 1.66 -0.18
N THR A 326 7.56 2.76 -0.91
CA THR A 326 7.45 2.78 -2.39
C THR A 326 8.51 1.92 -3.07
N THR A 327 9.72 1.78 -2.48
CA THR A 327 10.75 0.87 -3.01
C THR A 327 10.31 -0.59 -2.90
N VAL A 328 9.79 -1.02 -1.73
CA VAL A 328 9.30 -2.39 -1.55
C VAL A 328 8.08 -2.66 -2.44
N ALA A 329 7.17 -1.70 -2.56
CA ALA A 329 5.99 -1.80 -3.41
C ALA A 329 6.36 -1.92 -4.90
N ALA A 330 7.32 -1.11 -5.38
CA ALA A 330 7.80 -1.18 -6.75
C ALA A 330 8.53 -2.50 -7.04
N PHE A 331 9.34 -2.99 -6.09
CA PHE A 331 9.96 -4.31 -6.16
C PHE A 331 8.88 -5.41 -6.30
N ALA A 332 7.86 -5.38 -5.44
CA ALA A 332 6.78 -6.35 -5.47
C ALA A 332 5.98 -6.30 -6.79
N ALA A 333 5.73 -5.10 -7.33
CA ALA A 333 5.08 -4.91 -8.62
C ALA A 333 5.89 -5.52 -9.77
N GLY A 334 7.21 -5.26 -9.80
CA GLY A 334 8.11 -5.79 -10.82
C GLY A 334 8.25 -7.30 -10.75
N VAL A 335 8.48 -7.87 -9.56
CA VAL A 335 8.52 -9.34 -9.33
C VAL A 335 7.17 -9.99 -9.63
N GLY A 336 6.06 -9.31 -9.29
CA GLY A 336 4.70 -9.74 -9.60
C GLY A 336 4.37 -9.71 -11.10
N GLY A 337 5.23 -9.11 -11.94
CA GLY A 337 5.14 -9.15 -13.40
C GLY A 337 4.23 -8.07 -14.00
N ALA A 338 4.04 -6.93 -13.33
CA ALA A 338 3.37 -5.77 -13.92
C ALA A 338 4.15 -5.26 -15.14
N GLN A 339 3.43 -4.92 -16.23
CA GLN A 339 4.04 -4.38 -17.44
C GLN A 339 4.47 -2.93 -17.28
N ALA A 340 3.73 -2.14 -16.50
CA ALA A 340 4.07 -0.78 -16.15
C ALA A 340 4.05 -0.59 -14.65
N VAL A 341 4.96 0.24 -14.13
CA VAL A 341 5.01 0.58 -12.70
C VAL A 341 5.14 2.08 -12.54
N THR A 342 4.21 2.67 -11.77
CA THR A 342 4.32 4.04 -11.29
C THR A 342 4.75 4.04 -9.83
N VAL A 343 5.89 4.63 -9.56
CA VAL A 343 6.32 4.96 -8.20
C VAL A 343 5.85 6.37 -7.89
N LEU A 344 4.96 6.51 -6.93
CA LEU A 344 4.54 7.82 -6.45
C LEU A 344 5.68 8.49 -5.67
N PRO A 345 5.89 9.80 -5.80
CA PRO A 345 6.84 10.54 -4.99
C PRO A 345 6.57 10.38 -3.48
N PHE A 346 7.63 10.31 -2.68
CA PHE A 346 7.52 10.07 -1.24
C PHE A 346 6.75 11.17 -0.48
N ASP A 347 6.67 12.35 -1.06
CA ASP A 347 5.98 13.53 -0.54
C ASP A 347 4.59 13.77 -1.14
N GLU A 348 4.07 12.78 -1.88
CA GLU A 348 2.73 12.83 -2.48
C GLU A 348 1.62 13.22 -1.48
N PRO A 349 1.60 12.73 -0.22
CA PRO A 349 0.59 13.13 0.75
C PRO A 349 0.64 14.62 1.15
N LEU A 350 1.71 15.32 0.86
CA LEU A 350 1.92 16.72 1.23
C LEU A 350 1.49 17.70 0.12
N GLY A 351 1.36 17.23 -1.13
CA GLY A 351 0.99 18.04 -2.28
C GLY A 351 1.83 17.74 -3.53
N LEU A 352 1.85 18.68 -4.47
CA LEU A 352 2.54 18.55 -5.75
C LEU A 352 4.05 18.29 -5.54
N PRO A 353 4.60 17.21 -6.15
CA PRO A 353 5.96 16.79 -5.93
C PRO A 353 6.98 17.76 -6.58
N GLU A 354 8.09 17.95 -5.89
CA GLU A 354 9.22 18.73 -6.41
C GLU A 354 10.18 17.89 -7.26
N PRO A 355 11.09 18.52 -8.01
CA PRO A 355 12.08 17.81 -8.86
C PRO A 355 12.91 16.76 -8.12
N PHE A 356 13.21 16.96 -6.82
CA PHE A 356 13.94 15.97 -6.02
C PHE A 356 13.12 14.70 -5.79
N SER A 357 11.89 14.83 -5.36
CA SER A 357 11.02 13.67 -5.06
C SER A 357 10.63 12.92 -6.33
N ARG A 358 10.38 13.62 -7.45
CA ARG A 358 10.19 13.02 -8.77
C ARG A 358 11.41 12.20 -9.22
N ARG A 359 12.63 12.76 -9.05
CA ARG A 359 13.87 12.05 -9.34
C ARG A 359 14.01 10.76 -8.53
N ILE A 360 13.72 10.80 -7.22
CA ILE A 360 13.77 9.61 -6.38
C ILE A 360 12.77 8.57 -6.86
N ALA A 361 11.54 8.96 -7.17
CA ALA A 361 10.48 8.06 -7.64
C ALA A 361 10.88 7.28 -8.90
N ARG A 362 11.35 7.97 -9.97
CA ARG A 362 11.80 7.28 -11.19
C ARG A 362 13.06 6.43 -10.97
N ASN A 363 14.01 6.93 -10.14
CA ASN A 363 15.26 6.22 -9.87
C ASN A 363 15.02 4.89 -9.12
N ILE A 364 13.96 4.75 -8.31
CA ILE A 364 13.62 3.49 -7.66
C ILE A 364 13.44 2.39 -8.71
N SER A 365 12.64 2.61 -9.76
CA SER A 365 12.48 1.63 -10.84
C SER A 365 13.78 1.40 -11.60
N SER A 366 14.54 2.47 -11.93
CA SER A 366 15.82 2.34 -12.63
C SER A 366 16.83 1.50 -11.86
N LEU A 367 16.95 1.71 -10.53
CA LEU A 367 17.84 0.92 -9.65
C LEU A 367 17.39 -0.56 -9.58
N LEU A 368 16.10 -0.83 -9.46
CA LEU A 368 15.57 -2.18 -9.41
C LEU A 368 15.79 -2.94 -10.72
N ILE A 369 15.64 -2.28 -11.86
CA ILE A 369 15.83 -2.86 -13.19
C ILE A 369 17.31 -3.03 -13.49
N SER A 370 18.08 -1.94 -13.45
CA SER A 370 19.43 -1.87 -14.02
C SER A 370 20.53 -2.33 -13.07
N GLU A 371 20.38 -2.09 -11.75
CA GLU A 371 21.41 -2.45 -10.76
C GLU A 371 21.04 -3.73 -9.99
N SER A 372 19.77 -3.87 -9.59
CA SER A 372 19.31 -5.06 -8.86
C SER A 372 18.89 -6.22 -9.80
N HIS A 373 18.79 -5.96 -11.10
CA HIS A 373 18.47 -6.93 -12.14
C HIS A 373 17.16 -7.72 -11.88
N VAL A 374 16.20 -7.11 -11.21
CA VAL A 374 14.93 -7.76 -10.82
C VAL A 374 14.13 -8.24 -12.03
N ALA A 375 14.26 -7.54 -13.15
CA ALA A 375 13.52 -7.84 -14.39
C ALA A 375 14.22 -8.87 -15.31
N THR A 376 15.39 -9.41 -14.93
CA THR A 376 16.17 -10.33 -15.77
C THR A 376 15.46 -11.69 -15.98
N VAL A 377 14.66 -12.11 -15.02
CA VAL A 377 13.84 -13.32 -15.11
C VAL A 377 12.38 -13.00 -14.99
N MET A 378 11.56 -13.73 -15.74
CA MET A 378 10.10 -13.63 -15.62
C MET A 378 9.63 -14.47 -14.44
N ASP A 379 8.66 -13.92 -13.67
CA ASP A 379 8.09 -14.59 -12.51
C ASP A 379 9.15 -15.11 -11.54
N ALA A 380 10.03 -14.19 -11.08
CA ALA A 380 11.12 -14.54 -10.16
C ALA A 380 10.64 -15.20 -8.86
N ALA A 381 9.38 -15.00 -8.46
CA ALA A 381 8.75 -15.62 -7.30
C ALA A 381 8.10 -17.00 -7.62
N GLY A 382 8.02 -17.37 -8.90
CA GLY A 382 7.42 -18.64 -9.35
C GLY A 382 8.13 -19.86 -8.79
N GLY A 383 7.34 -20.83 -8.31
CA GLY A 383 7.81 -22.04 -7.64
C GLY A 383 8.09 -21.88 -6.15
N SER A 384 7.98 -20.68 -5.59
CA SER A 384 7.92 -20.51 -4.12
C SER A 384 6.60 -21.06 -3.59
N HIS A 385 6.64 -22.08 -2.73
CA HIS A 385 5.44 -22.69 -2.17
C HIS A 385 4.52 -21.65 -1.50
N LEU A 386 5.09 -20.71 -0.75
CA LEU A 386 4.33 -19.62 -0.13
C LEU A 386 3.61 -18.74 -1.15
N VAL A 387 4.34 -18.29 -2.18
CA VAL A 387 3.76 -17.36 -3.19
C VAL A 387 2.73 -18.07 -4.05
N GLU A 388 2.97 -19.34 -4.44
CA GLU A 388 2.00 -20.12 -5.20
C GLU A 388 0.70 -20.32 -4.40
N LYS A 389 0.82 -20.68 -3.11
CA LYS A 389 -0.34 -20.83 -2.24
C LYS A 389 -1.10 -19.52 -2.05
N LEU A 390 -0.41 -18.43 -1.73
CA LEU A 390 -1.05 -17.10 -1.60
C LEU A 390 -1.74 -16.66 -2.89
N THR A 391 -1.12 -16.95 -4.05
CA THR A 391 -1.73 -16.66 -5.36
C THR A 391 -3.04 -17.44 -5.55
N ASP A 392 -3.07 -18.73 -5.18
CA ASP A 392 -4.26 -19.57 -5.31
C ASP A 392 -5.37 -19.14 -4.34
N ASP A 393 -5.02 -18.95 -3.06
CA ASP A 393 -5.96 -18.52 -2.02
C ASP A 393 -6.59 -17.16 -2.37
N THR A 394 -5.76 -16.19 -2.79
CA THR A 394 -6.22 -14.85 -3.23
C THR A 394 -7.13 -14.95 -4.46
N ALA A 395 -6.74 -15.76 -5.46
CA ALA A 395 -7.55 -15.94 -6.66
C ALA A 395 -8.91 -16.59 -6.35
N ARG A 396 -8.95 -17.60 -5.47
CA ARG A 396 -10.22 -18.26 -5.08
C ARG A 396 -11.15 -17.31 -4.33
N SER A 397 -10.62 -16.57 -3.35
CA SER A 397 -11.40 -15.61 -2.58
C SER A 397 -11.94 -14.49 -3.46
N ALA A 398 -11.11 -13.94 -4.37
CA ALA A 398 -11.54 -12.91 -5.28
C ALA A 398 -12.56 -13.41 -6.32
N TRP A 399 -12.42 -14.65 -6.80
CA TRP A 399 -13.39 -15.26 -7.70
C TRP A 399 -14.74 -15.46 -7.04
N GLN A 400 -14.77 -15.89 -5.78
CA GLN A 400 -16.01 -16.02 -5.00
C GLN A 400 -16.69 -14.66 -4.87
N LEU A 401 -15.96 -13.62 -4.44
CA LEU A 401 -16.52 -12.28 -4.26
C LEU A 401 -16.99 -11.68 -5.58
N PHE A 402 -16.25 -11.89 -6.69
CA PHE A 402 -16.69 -11.50 -8.03
C PHE A 402 -18.01 -12.17 -8.40
N GLY A 403 -18.16 -13.49 -8.13
CA GLY A 403 -19.40 -14.22 -8.37
C GLY A 403 -20.59 -13.68 -7.55
N GLU A 404 -20.36 -13.26 -6.30
CA GLU A 404 -21.37 -12.60 -5.48
C GLU A 404 -21.80 -11.25 -6.08
N LEU A 405 -20.86 -10.42 -6.52
CA LEU A 405 -21.15 -9.13 -7.17
C LEU A 405 -21.94 -9.31 -8.47
N ASP A 406 -21.60 -10.32 -9.28
CA ASP A 406 -22.31 -10.59 -10.55
C ASP A 406 -23.73 -11.11 -10.28
N ALA A 407 -23.91 -12.01 -9.31
CA ALA A 407 -25.20 -12.55 -8.91
C ALA A 407 -26.16 -11.48 -8.33
N ASP A 408 -25.61 -10.49 -7.63
CA ASP A 408 -26.33 -9.37 -7.05
C ASP A 408 -26.70 -8.26 -8.06
N GLY A 409 -26.53 -8.49 -9.35
CA GLY A 409 -26.89 -7.55 -10.43
C GLY A 409 -25.72 -6.77 -11.01
N GLY A 410 -24.51 -7.17 -10.71
CA GLY A 410 -23.27 -6.64 -11.30
C GLY A 410 -22.75 -5.37 -10.63
N VAL A 411 -21.52 -5.00 -11.03
CA VAL A 411 -20.75 -3.91 -10.41
C VAL A 411 -21.39 -2.54 -10.60
N VAL A 412 -22.04 -2.29 -11.75
CA VAL A 412 -22.73 -1.01 -12.04
C VAL A 412 -23.80 -0.73 -10.99
N ASN A 413 -24.66 -1.73 -10.72
CA ASN A 413 -25.68 -1.61 -9.70
C ASN A 413 -25.07 -1.55 -8.27
N ALA A 414 -24.03 -2.32 -8.01
CA ALA A 414 -23.38 -2.32 -6.69
C ALA A 414 -22.72 -0.97 -6.35
N ILE A 415 -22.23 -0.23 -7.37
CA ILE A 415 -21.75 1.14 -7.21
C ILE A 415 -22.94 2.08 -6.96
N ALA A 416 -23.96 2.04 -7.86
CA ALA A 416 -25.08 2.97 -7.83
C ALA A 416 -25.92 2.90 -6.54
N ASP A 417 -26.07 1.72 -5.95
CA ASP A 417 -26.87 1.50 -4.73
C ASP A 417 -26.04 1.46 -3.43
N GLY A 418 -24.72 1.67 -3.50
CA GLY A 418 -23.84 1.78 -2.35
C GLY A 418 -23.36 0.46 -1.76
N ARG A 419 -23.79 -0.70 -2.26
CA ARG A 419 -23.39 -2.02 -1.72
C ARG A 419 -21.89 -2.27 -1.80
N LEU A 420 -21.23 -1.77 -2.85
CA LEU A 420 -19.78 -1.84 -2.96
C LEU A 420 -19.10 -1.05 -1.84
N HIS A 421 -19.57 0.15 -1.57
CA HIS A 421 -19.08 1.00 -0.49
C HIS A 421 -19.25 0.33 0.89
N ASP A 422 -20.43 -0.23 1.18
CA ASP A 422 -20.69 -0.90 2.45
C ASP A 422 -19.73 -2.10 2.70
N ARG A 423 -19.40 -2.84 1.64
CA ARG A 423 -18.42 -3.95 1.73
C ARG A 423 -17.01 -3.43 2.05
N ILE A 424 -16.61 -2.29 1.47
CA ILE A 424 -15.32 -1.65 1.74
C ILE A 424 -15.27 -1.13 3.18
N GLU A 425 -16.33 -0.49 3.68
CA GLU A 425 -16.39 0.04 5.04
C GLU A 425 -16.18 -1.03 6.12
N ALA A 426 -16.66 -2.26 5.89
CA ALA A 426 -16.41 -3.36 6.82
C ALA A 426 -14.91 -3.70 6.94
N VAL A 427 -14.16 -3.65 5.84
CA VAL A 427 -12.70 -3.87 5.84
C VAL A 427 -11.97 -2.68 6.44
N VAL A 428 -12.42 -1.46 6.16
CA VAL A 428 -11.87 -0.24 6.75
C VAL A 428 -11.95 -0.29 8.27
N ALA A 429 -13.10 -0.65 8.83
CA ALA A 429 -13.30 -0.74 10.28
C ALA A 429 -12.31 -1.72 10.93
N GLU A 430 -12.06 -2.88 10.31
CA GLU A 430 -11.08 -3.85 10.83
C GLU A 430 -9.64 -3.33 10.68
N ARG A 431 -9.28 -2.69 9.56
CA ARG A 431 -7.96 -2.07 9.40
C ARG A 431 -7.72 -0.98 10.45
N GLU A 432 -8.70 -0.11 10.69
CA GLU A 432 -8.61 0.93 11.71
C GLU A 432 -8.44 0.33 13.12
N ARG A 433 -9.13 -0.78 13.43
CA ARG A 433 -8.95 -1.51 14.69
C ARG A 433 -7.53 -2.05 14.83
N LEU A 434 -6.95 -2.62 13.77
CA LEU A 434 -5.57 -3.14 13.78
C LEU A 434 -4.53 -2.02 13.92
N VAL A 435 -4.76 -0.88 13.28
CA VAL A 435 -3.91 0.30 13.37
C VAL A 435 -4.05 0.95 14.76
N SER A 436 -5.26 1.09 15.29
CA SER A 436 -5.52 1.70 16.59
C SER A 436 -4.91 0.92 17.75
N THR A 437 -4.91 -0.41 17.67
CA THR A 437 -4.28 -1.28 18.67
C THR A 437 -2.77 -1.48 18.45
N ARG A 438 -2.21 -0.90 17.37
CA ARG A 438 -0.82 -1.12 16.92
C ARG A 438 -0.51 -2.60 16.63
N SER A 439 -1.53 -3.42 16.39
CA SER A 439 -1.36 -4.78 15.86
C SER A 439 -0.83 -4.75 14.43
N LYS A 440 -1.17 -3.69 13.68
CA LYS A 440 -0.52 -3.29 12.42
C LYS A 440 0.16 -1.93 12.63
N PRO A 441 1.43 -1.90 13.09
CA PRO A 441 2.13 -0.64 13.34
C PRO A 441 2.49 0.06 12.03
N LEU A 442 2.47 1.39 12.06
CA LEU A 442 2.89 2.24 10.95
C LEU A 442 4.17 2.98 11.36
N THR A 443 5.31 2.54 10.82
CA THR A 443 6.63 3.13 11.11
C THR A 443 6.68 4.61 10.74
N GLY A 444 7.22 5.44 11.63
CA GLY A 444 7.27 6.90 11.48
C GLY A 444 5.99 7.61 11.94
N LEU A 445 4.91 6.86 12.21
CA LEU A 445 3.62 7.43 12.60
C LEU A 445 3.11 6.86 13.94
N SER A 446 2.62 5.61 13.96
CA SER A 446 2.17 4.96 15.20
C SER A 446 3.30 4.26 15.96
N GLU A 447 4.44 4.04 15.30
CA GLU A 447 5.65 3.44 15.85
C GLU A 447 6.87 4.25 15.42
N PHE A 448 7.74 4.59 16.36
CA PHE A 448 8.93 5.45 16.15
C PHE A 448 8.62 6.81 15.51
N PRO A 449 7.59 7.56 15.97
CA PRO A 449 7.26 8.86 15.41
C PRO A 449 8.34 9.90 15.73
N SER A 450 8.65 10.79 14.78
CA SER A 450 9.52 11.96 15.01
C SER A 450 8.65 13.15 15.40
N LEU A 451 8.54 13.44 16.70
CA LEU A 451 7.61 14.47 17.21
C LEU A 451 7.94 15.90 16.70
N HIS A 452 9.22 16.19 16.51
CA HIS A 452 9.71 17.53 16.15
C HIS A 452 10.21 17.60 14.70
N GLU A 453 9.68 16.75 13.82
CA GLU A 453 10.04 16.79 12.42
C GLU A 453 9.59 18.09 11.74
N LYS A 454 10.34 18.48 10.70
CA LYS A 454 9.96 19.57 9.83
C LYS A 454 9.34 19.00 8.56
N HIS A 455 8.09 19.30 8.33
CA HIS A 455 7.42 18.94 7.08
C HIS A 455 8.00 19.74 5.91
N PRO A 456 8.32 19.09 4.78
CA PRO A 456 8.57 19.81 3.55
C PRO A 456 7.30 20.55 3.12
N GLU A 457 7.42 21.84 2.81
CA GLU A 457 6.30 22.60 2.25
C GLU A 457 6.10 22.20 0.79
N ARG A 458 4.85 21.96 0.38
CA ARG A 458 4.46 21.61 -0.99
C ARG A 458 3.29 22.46 -1.45
N ARG A 459 3.25 22.75 -2.76
CA ARG A 459 2.06 23.34 -3.35
C ARG A 459 0.90 22.33 -3.28
N PRO A 460 -0.31 22.73 -2.85
CA PRO A 460 -1.43 21.81 -2.81
C PRO A 460 -1.80 21.35 -4.22
N TYR A 461 -2.37 20.15 -4.34
CA TYR A 461 -3.03 19.74 -5.58
C TYR A 461 -4.20 20.68 -5.88
N GLY A 462 -4.48 20.94 -7.15
CA GLY A 462 -5.61 21.76 -7.57
C GLY A 462 -6.98 21.08 -7.39
N ARG A 463 -7.00 19.75 -7.16
CA ARG A 463 -8.20 18.98 -6.80
C ARG A 463 -7.89 18.00 -5.68
N GLU A 464 -8.92 17.62 -4.92
CA GLU A 464 -8.79 16.57 -3.91
C GLU A 464 -8.80 15.19 -4.58
N PHE A 465 -7.96 14.30 -4.08
CA PHE A 465 -8.03 12.87 -4.38
C PHE A 465 -8.69 12.19 -3.18
N ALA A 466 -9.76 11.42 -3.45
CA ALA A 466 -10.47 10.68 -2.44
C ALA A 466 -9.63 9.49 -1.94
N VAL A 467 -8.67 9.75 -1.06
CA VAL A 467 -7.73 8.77 -0.53
C VAL A 467 -7.89 8.65 0.98
N ARG A 468 -8.17 7.44 1.43
CA ARG A 468 -8.24 7.11 2.86
C ARG A 468 -6.90 6.53 3.33
N ARG A 469 -5.99 7.39 3.81
CA ARG A 469 -4.69 6.95 4.30
C ARG A 469 -4.83 6.09 5.56
N TRP A 470 -4.04 5.02 5.64
CA TRP A 470 -4.09 4.08 6.77
C TRP A 470 -3.71 4.74 8.10
N GLY A 471 -2.90 5.79 8.05
CA GLY A 471 -2.43 6.54 9.21
C GLY A 471 -3.25 7.76 9.58
N ALA A 472 -4.31 8.10 8.82
CA ALA A 472 -5.06 9.36 8.95
C ALA A 472 -5.50 9.69 10.38
N SER A 473 -5.91 8.69 11.16
CA SER A 473 -6.35 8.90 12.56
C SER A 473 -5.22 9.36 13.49
N TYR A 474 -3.96 8.95 13.25
CA TYR A 474 -2.80 9.43 13.99
C TYR A 474 -2.32 10.79 13.45
N GLU A 475 -2.37 10.98 12.13
CA GLU A 475 -2.03 12.25 11.49
C GLU A 475 -2.90 13.38 12.05
N ALA A 476 -4.23 13.17 12.13
CA ALA A 476 -5.17 14.13 12.71
C ALA A 476 -4.85 14.52 14.17
N LEU A 477 -4.32 13.58 14.97
CA LEU A 477 -3.86 13.92 16.34
C LEU A 477 -2.62 14.80 16.32
N ARG A 478 -1.72 14.61 15.35
CA ARG A 478 -0.48 15.39 15.24
C ARG A 478 -0.67 16.74 14.57
N ASP A 479 -1.70 16.90 13.73
CA ASP A 479 -2.08 18.16 13.11
C ASP A 479 -2.55 19.20 14.15
N GLU A 480 -2.97 18.74 15.33
CA GLU A 480 -3.38 19.56 16.45
C GLU A 480 -2.40 19.41 17.64
N PRO A 481 -1.20 19.97 17.60
CA PRO A 481 -0.19 19.75 18.63
C PRO A 481 -0.63 20.27 20.01
N ILE A 482 -0.27 19.54 21.06
CA ILE A 482 -0.50 19.94 22.45
C ILE A 482 0.82 20.45 23.05
N ALA A 483 0.76 21.68 23.60
CA ALA A 483 1.94 22.32 24.20
C ALA A 483 2.30 21.77 25.59
N THR A 484 1.31 21.24 26.33
CA THR A 484 1.51 20.71 27.69
C THR A 484 2.07 19.28 27.61
N PRO A 485 3.27 19.01 28.14
CA PRO A 485 3.84 17.68 28.12
C PRO A 485 3.23 16.78 29.21
N VAL A 486 3.37 15.46 29.05
CA VAL A 486 3.15 14.47 30.10
C VAL A 486 4.44 14.30 30.92
N PHE A 487 4.35 14.36 32.24
CA PHE A 487 5.48 14.02 33.09
C PHE A 487 5.58 12.49 33.26
N VAL A 488 6.73 11.91 32.98
CA VAL A 488 6.99 10.48 33.16
C VAL A 488 7.77 10.26 34.46
N ALA A 489 7.07 9.88 35.51
CA ALA A 489 7.58 9.51 36.82
C ALA A 489 8.23 8.12 36.71
N THR A 490 9.53 8.07 36.57
CA THR A 490 10.29 6.83 36.47
C THR A 490 10.69 6.27 37.85
N LEU A 491 10.50 4.96 38.05
CA LEU A 491 10.86 4.28 39.27
C LEU A 491 12.13 3.44 39.09
N GLY A 492 13.14 3.69 39.92
CA GLY A 492 14.39 2.96 39.94
C GLY A 492 15.46 3.53 39.02
N ARG A 493 16.53 2.73 38.84
CA ARG A 493 17.68 3.08 37.99
C ARG A 493 17.29 3.04 36.52
N ILE A 494 18.04 3.75 35.68
CA ILE A 494 17.80 3.86 34.23
C ILE A 494 17.49 2.49 33.59
N ALA A 495 18.32 1.48 33.80
CA ALA A 495 18.13 0.15 33.23
C ALA A 495 16.81 -0.55 33.65
N GLN A 496 16.19 -0.14 34.75
CA GLN A 496 14.97 -0.75 35.27
C GLN A 496 13.70 -0.17 34.63
N HIS A 497 13.70 1.11 34.28
CA HIS A 497 12.52 1.78 33.76
C HIS A 497 12.57 2.08 32.24
N THR A 498 13.76 2.04 31.59
CA THR A 498 13.94 2.47 30.18
C THR A 498 12.95 1.84 29.20
N ALA A 499 12.69 0.53 29.34
CA ALA A 499 11.79 -0.16 28.40
C ALA A 499 10.36 0.40 28.47
N ARG A 500 9.79 0.60 29.68
CA ARG A 500 8.43 1.12 29.86
C ARG A 500 8.33 2.62 29.61
N ALA A 501 9.34 3.38 30.04
CA ALA A 501 9.40 4.81 29.75
C ALA A 501 9.53 5.05 28.23
N GLY A 502 10.37 4.29 27.52
CA GLY A 502 10.52 4.35 26.07
C GLY A 502 9.25 3.95 25.33
N PHE A 503 8.58 2.87 25.74
CA PHE A 503 7.28 2.48 25.18
C PHE A 503 6.24 3.59 25.30
N LEU A 504 6.14 4.17 26.51
CA LEU A 504 5.17 5.24 26.77
C LEU A 504 5.49 6.52 25.98
N SER A 505 6.77 6.93 25.96
CA SER A 505 7.21 8.10 25.19
C SER A 505 6.92 7.94 23.68
N ASN A 506 7.18 6.75 23.13
CA ASN A 506 6.87 6.44 21.75
C ASN A 506 5.34 6.46 21.49
N LEU A 507 4.54 5.92 22.39
CA LEU A 507 3.08 5.96 22.29
C LEU A 507 2.52 7.39 22.34
N LEU A 508 2.98 8.20 23.31
CA LEU A 508 2.53 9.59 23.46
C LEU A 508 2.94 10.47 22.26
N ALA A 509 4.18 10.28 21.78
CA ALA A 509 4.67 10.98 20.59
C ALA A 509 3.84 10.68 19.33
N ALA A 510 3.28 9.47 19.19
CA ALA A 510 2.36 9.13 18.11
C ALA A 510 1.06 9.97 18.14
N GLY A 511 0.68 10.48 19.31
CA GLY A 511 -0.46 11.40 19.49
C GLY A 511 -0.08 12.89 19.53
N GLY A 512 1.15 13.25 19.15
CA GLY A 512 1.61 14.65 19.20
C GLY A 512 1.84 15.18 20.60
N ILE A 513 2.11 14.29 21.60
CA ILE A 513 2.28 14.67 23.01
C ILE A 513 3.76 14.50 23.39
N ASP A 514 4.38 15.57 23.85
CA ASP A 514 5.75 15.55 24.37
C ASP A 514 5.81 15.00 25.82
N VAL A 515 6.99 14.58 26.24
CA VAL A 515 7.22 14.02 27.58
C VAL A 515 8.39 14.68 28.29
N VAL A 516 8.27 14.84 29.61
CA VAL A 516 9.37 15.19 30.50
C VAL A 516 9.65 14.00 31.42
N VAL A 517 10.81 13.37 31.29
CA VAL A 517 11.16 12.15 32.04
C VAL A 517 11.95 12.50 33.30
N ALA A 518 11.54 11.98 34.44
CA ALA A 518 12.21 12.23 35.74
C ALA A 518 13.68 11.77 35.80
N GLY A 519 14.03 10.74 35.03
CA GLY A 519 15.36 10.11 35.08
C GLY A 519 15.47 9.02 36.16
N ALA A 520 16.67 8.75 36.64
CA ALA A 520 16.86 7.77 37.73
C ALA A 520 16.34 8.33 39.04
N THR A 521 15.55 7.54 39.79
CA THR A 521 15.02 7.90 41.10
C THR A 521 15.20 6.75 42.11
N ASN A 522 15.54 7.08 43.34
CA ASN A 522 15.72 6.09 44.39
C ASN A 522 14.54 6.04 45.39
N GLY A 523 13.63 7.02 45.34
CA GLY A 523 12.47 7.10 46.23
C GLY A 523 11.41 8.07 45.73
N THR A 524 10.27 8.09 46.39
CA THR A 524 9.12 8.95 46.09
C THR A 524 9.50 10.45 46.15
N ASP A 525 10.31 10.88 47.11
CA ASP A 525 10.72 12.28 47.24
C ASP A 525 11.49 12.81 46.04
N GLU A 526 12.36 11.98 45.42
CA GLU A 526 13.08 12.35 44.22
C GLU A 526 12.14 12.48 42.99
N VAL A 527 11.12 11.62 42.92
CA VAL A 527 10.07 11.73 41.87
C VAL A 527 9.30 13.04 42.02
N ILE A 528 8.90 13.39 43.25
CA ILE A 528 8.17 14.64 43.50
C ILE A 528 9.03 15.87 43.19
N THR A 529 10.31 15.85 43.60
CA THR A 529 11.25 16.94 43.26
C THR A 529 11.39 17.13 41.77
N ALA A 530 11.49 16.04 41.00
CA ALA A 530 11.54 16.09 39.53
C ALA A 530 10.23 16.60 38.93
N TYR A 531 9.08 16.16 39.45
CA TYR A 531 7.77 16.60 39.03
C TYR A 531 7.54 18.11 39.21
N GLU A 532 7.95 18.63 40.41
CA GLU A 532 7.91 20.06 40.70
C GLU A 532 8.82 20.87 39.76
N SER A 533 10.03 20.35 39.51
CA SER A 533 11.00 20.96 38.59
C SER A 533 10.51 20.99 37.14
N ALA A 534 9.66 20.03 36.74
CA ALA A 534 9.02 19.97 35.47
C ALA A 534 7.80 20.93 35.32
N GLY A 535 7.47 21.71 36.37
CA GLY A 535 6.36 22.66 36.35
C GLY A 535 4.99 22.05 36.66
N ARG A 536 4.96 20.87 37.24
CA ARG A 536 3.75 20.13 37.67
C ARG A 536 2.73 19.94 36.54
N PRO A 537 3.07 19.24 35.45
CA PRO A 537 2.10 18.93 34.38
C PRO A 537 0.87 18.21 34.95
N PRO A 538 -0.36 18.50 34.46
CA PRO A 538 -1.58 17.92 35.02
C PRO A 538 -1.68 16.40 34.82
N VAL A 539 -1.05 15.87 33.78
CA VAL A 539 -1.03 14.44 33.48
C VAL A 539 0.34 13.86 33.78
N VAL A 540 0.36 12.81 34.60
CA VAL A 540 1.57 12.09 34.99
C VAL A 540 1.46 10.64 34.59
N ALA A 541 2.54 10.06 34.10
CA ALA A 541 2.63 8.64 33.79
C ALA A 541 3.74 7.98 34.62
N VAL A 542 3.42 6.89 35.33
CA VAL A 542 4.37 6.15 36.14
C VAL A 542 4.98 5.00 35.35
N ALA A 543 6.31 4.93 35.26
CA ALA A 543 7.05 3.92 34.53
C ALA A 543 8.14 3.26 35.39
N GLY A 544 8.03 1.96 35.63
CA GLY A 544 8.98 1.17 36.43
C GLY A 544 8.73 -0.34 36.27
N PRO A 545 9.55 -1.21 36.81
CA PRO A 545 9.33 -2.65 36.82
C PRO A 545 8.25 -3.04 37.85
N ASP A 546 7.66 -4.24 37.70
CA ASP A 546 6.52 -4.70 38.49
C ASP A 546 6.86 -4.82 40.01
N ASP A 547 8.08 -5.17 40.36
CA ASP A 547 8.54 -5.23 41.73
C ASP A 547 8.53 -3.84 42.40
N LEU A 548 8.96 -2.80 41.71
CA LEU A 548 8.90 -1.43 42.22
C LEU A 548 7.48 -0.86 42.23
N TYR A 549 6.61 -1.31 41.35
CA TYR A 549 5.18 -0.99 41.43
C TYR A 549 4.55 -1.58 42.68
N ALA A 550 4.88 -2.83 43.02
CA ALA A 550 4.39 -3.48 44.23
C ALA A 550 4.98 -2.86 45.52
N GLU A 551 6.25 -2.45 45.50
CA GLU A 551 6.96 -1.89 46.65
C GLU A 551 6.49 -0.48 47.03
N ARG A 552 6.39 0.43 46.01
CA ARG A 552 6.18 1.87 46.25
C ARG A 552 5.27 2.57 45.24
N GLY A 553 4.63 1.81 44.33
CA GLY A 553 3.76 2.37 43.32
C GLY A 553 2.60 3.17 43.90
N ALA A 554 1.89 2.62 44.89
CA ALA A 554 0.79 3.30 45.57
C ALA A 554 1.21 4.57 46.28
N GLU A 555 2.30 4.53 47.05
CA GLU A 555 2.87 5.69 47.73
C GLU A 555 3.26 6.81 46.77
N THR A 556 3.90 6.47 45.63
CA THR A 556 4.30 7.45 44.63
C THR A 556 3.08 8.08 43.94
N ILE A 557 2.03 7.29 43.60
CA ILE A 557 0.78 7.78 43.00
C ILE A 557 0.09 8.76 43.95
N ASP A 558 -0.05 8.40 45.24
CA ASP A 558 -0.68 9.27 46.24
C ASP A 558 0.08 10.58 46.42
N ALA A 559 1.43 10.51 46.46
CA ALA A 559 2.27 11.69 46.55
C ALA A 559 2.18 12.60 45.32
N LEU A 560 2.12 12.05 44.09
CA LEU A 560 1.94 12.82 42.86
C LEU A 560 0.58 13.51 42.85
N ARG A 561 -0.48 12.85 43.29
CA ARG A 561 -1.81 13.46 43.43
C ARG A 561 -1.81 14.57 44.47
N ALA A 562 -1.18 14.35 45.60
CA ALA A 562 -1.02 15.38 46.64
C ALA A 562 -0.19 16.58 46.18
N ALA A 563 0.76 16.38 45.26
CA ALA A 563 1.58 17.41 44.65
C ALA A 563 0.86 18.15 43.47
N GLY A 564 -0.33 17.71 43.09
CA GLY A 564 -1.19 18.40 42.08
C GLY A 564 -1.30 17.69 40.75
N ALA A 565 -1.04 16.40 40.65
CA ALA A 565 -1.35 15.62 39.43
C ALA A 565 -2.85 15.35 39.35
N ASP A 566 -3.50 15.82 38.30
CA ASP A 566 -4.94 15.64 38.07
C ASP A 566 -5.27 14.24 37.52
N ARG A 567 -4.38 13.69 36.71
CA ARG A 567 -4.54 12.37 36.10
C ARG A 567 -3.24 11.57 36.19
N VAL A 568 -3.34 10.33 36.66
CA VAL A 568 -2.19 9.40 36.76
C VAL A 568 -2.40 8.20 35.86
N ILE A 569 -1.43 7.96 34.98
CA ILE A 569 -1.39 6.85 34.01
C ILE A 569 -0.32 5.86 34.47
N LEU A 570 -0.51 4.53 34.25
CA LEU A 570 0.50 3.53 34.49
C LEU A 570 1.03 2.94 33.19
N ALA A 571 2.34 2.85 33.05
CA ALA A 571 2.98 2.09 31.96
C ALA A 571 2.98 0.59 32.28
N GLY A 572 2.00 -0.13 31.78
CA GLY A 572 1.77 -1.56 32.05
C GLY A 572 0.36 -1.86 32.54
N LYS A 573 0.14 -3.07 33.06
CA LYS A 573 -1.15 -3.46 33.64
C LYS A 573 -1.29 -2.87 35.05
N PRO A 574 -2.40 -2.26 35.40
CA PRO A 574 -2.54 -1.50 36.65
C PRO A 574 -2.55 -2.38 37.92
N GLY A 575 -2.98 -3.65 37.83
CA GLY A 575 -3.16 -4.48 39.03
C GLY A 575 -4.10 -3.80 40.02
N ASP A 576 -3.68 -3.70 41.31
CA ASP A 576 -4.42 -3.05 42.40
C ASP A 576 -4.07 -1.55 42.57
N LEU A 577 -3.26 -0.96 41.68
CA LEU A 577 -2.87 0.44 41.79
C LEU A 577 -4.04 1.36 41.33
N ALA A 578 -4.32 2.37 42.14
CA ALA A 578 -5.38 3.34 41.89
C ALA A 578 -4.94 4.41 40.84
N VAL A 579 -4.95 4.04 39.58
CA VAL A 579 -4.63 4.91 38.45
C VAL A 579 -5.88 5.24 37.61
N ASP A 580 -5.82 6.33 36.86
CA ASP A 580 -6.94 6.78 36.03
C ASP A 580 -6.96 6.13 34.64
N ASP A 581 -5.79 5.71 34.16
CA ASP A 581 -5.63 5.01 32.89
C ASP A 581 -4.35 4.16 32.88
N SER A 582 -4.21 3.29 31.88
CA SER A 582 -3.01 2.46 31.73
C SER A 582 -2.65 2.23 30.27
N ALA A 583 -1.36 2.19 29.99
CA ALA A 583 -0.80 1.91 28.69
C ALA A 583 -0.03 0.59 28.72
N ALA A 584 -0.62 -0.47 28.18
CA ALA A 584 -0.03 -1.80 28.03
C ALA A 584 0.00 -2.21 26.57
N VAL A 585 0.76 -3.24 26.23
CA VAL A 585 0.72 -3.85 24.89
C VAL A 585 -0.71 -4.32 24.57
N GLY A 586 -1.21 -3.95 23.39
CA GLY A 586 -2.58 -4.27 22.95
C GLY A 586 -3.65 -3.26 23.40
N VAL A 587 -3.26 -2.16 24.08
CA VAL A 587 -4.20 -1.06 24.34
C VAL A 587 -4.68 -0.45 23.02
N ASP A 588 -5.94 0.00 22.98
CA ASP A 588 -6.40 0.91 21.93
C ASP A 588 -5.65 2.25 22.09
N ALA A 589 -4.57 2.39 21.31
CA ALA A 589 -3.66 3.53 21.41
C ALA A 589 -4.36 4.83 21.01
N LEU A 590 -5.22 4.84 19.99
CA LEU A 590 -5.94 6.05 19.57
C LEU A 590 -6.92 6.52 20.65
N ALA A 591 -7.69 5.60 21.23
CA ALA A 591 -8.61 5.94 22.32
C ALA A 591 -7.84 6.44 23.57
N PHE A 592 -6.72 5.78 23.91
CA PHE A 592 -5.83 6.21 24.99
C PHE A 592 -5.27 7.62 24.74
N LEU A 593 -4.76 7.89 23.54
CA LEU A 593 -4.21 9.20 23.17
C LEU A 593 -5.26 10.30 23.19
N ARG A 594 -6.46 10.05 22.69
CA ARG A 594 -7.58 11.03 22.76
C ARG A 594 -7.91 11.40 24.21
N ARG A 595 -8.09 10.41 25.10
CA ARG A 595 -8.34 10.67 26.53
C ARG A 595 -7.19 11.43 27.22
N THR A 596 -5.95 11.15 26.82
CA THR A 596 -4.78 11.85 27.36
C THR A 596 -4.73 13.29 26.88
N ARG A 597 -5.03 13.54 25.60
CA ARG A 597 -5.11 14.88 25.01
C ARG A 597 -6.22 15.72 25.65
N GLU A 598 -7.41 15.14 25.86
CA GLU A 598 -8.52 15.78 26.59
C GLU A 598 -8.12 16.22 28.01
N ALA A 599 -7.30 15.44 28.69
CA ALA A 599 -6.82 15.78 30.04
C ALA A 599 -5.69 16.81 30.05
N LEU A 600 -5.03 17.08 28.93
CA LEU A 600 -3.97 18.08 28.76
C LEU A 600 -4.48 19.43 28.24
N ALA A 601 -5.69 19.45 27.64
CA ALA A 601 -6.35 20.65 27.08
C ALA A 601 -6.92 21.53 28.20
#